data_f96d55a01f70b8093487b4689faeec3b
#
_entry.id   f96d55a01f70b8093487b4689faeec3b
#
_cell.length_a   1.000
_cell.length_b   1.000
_cell.length_c   1.000
_cell.angle_alpha   90.00
_cell.angle_beta   90.00
_cell.angle_gamma   90.00
#
_symmetry.space_group_name_H-M   'P 1'
#
loop_
_entity.id
_entity.type
_entity.pdbx_description
1 polymer ?
#
loop_
_entity_poly.entity_id
_entity_poly.type
_entity_poly.pdbx_seq_one_letter_code
_entity_poly.pdbx_strand_id
1 'polypeptide(L)'
;MTTGIDSLDEQHRRLFDMINEIERLVLVPASDQNDKIASLIAELCSYVKNHFAHEEGLMEKHKCSTAQVNKLAHERFNTQISTWVGRWQTSKDSKIVDEMGAFLGQWLSGHICTIDVGLRRCLPPSKT
;
A
#
# COMPACT_ATOMS: atom_id res chain seq x y z
N MET A 1 4.23 10.99 8.66
CA MET A 1 3.77 9.76 9.34
C MET A 1 4.92 8.79 9.51
N THR A 2 5.26 8.47 10.73
CA THR A 2 6.36 7.54 11.00
C THR A 2 5.94 6.50 12.04
N THR A 3 6.47 5.30 11.91
CA THR A 3 6.29 4.22 12.87
C THR A 3 7.41 4.16 13.90
N GLY A 4 8.50 4.89 13.65
CA GLY A 4 9.72 4.77 14.43
C GLY A 4 10.59 3.58 14.01
N ILE A 5 10.17 2.85 12.98
CA ILE A 5 10.89 1.71 12.41
C ILE A 5 11.35 2.10 11.00
N ASP A 6 12.64 2.32 10.81
CA ASP A 6 13.18 2.87 9.55
C ASP A 6 12.77 2.07 8.32
N SER A 7 12.81 0.74 8.38
CA SER A 7 12.45 -0.10 7.24
C SER A 7 10.98 0.05 6.84
N LEU A 8 10.09 0.17 7.82
CA LEU A 8 8.66 0.36 7.56
C LEU A 8 8.38 1.75 7.04
N ASP A 9 9.03 2.77 7.60
CA ASP A 9 8.85 4.15 7.17
C ASP A 9 9.31 4.35 5.73
N GLU A 10 10.41 3.72 5.35
CA GLU A 10 10.90 3.75 3.96
C GLU A 10 9.93 3.06 3.01
N GLN A 11 9.37 1.91 3.42
CA GLN A 11 8.40 1.19 2.60
C GLN A 11 7.12 2.01 2.43
N HIS A 12 6.64 2.66 3.48
CA HIS A 12 5.46 3.53 3.41
C HIS A 12 5.69 4.70 2.44
N ARG A 13 6.85 5.33 2.52
CA ARG A 13 7.23 6.42 1.62
C ARG A 13 7.21 5.94 0.17
N ARG A 14 7.80 4.78 -0.08
CA ARG A 14 7.84 4.19 -1.43
C ARG A 14 6.43 3.93 -1.97
N LEU A 15 5.52 3.43 -1.13
CA LEU A 15 4.14 3.19 -1.52
C LEU A 15 3.44 4.48 -1.94
N PHE A 16 3.60 5.56 -1.18
CA PHE A 16 3.02 6.85 -1.54
C PHE A 16 3.60 7.39 -2.85
N ASP A 17 4.91 7.22 -3.06
CA ASP A 17 5.55 7.64 -4.31
C ASP A 17 4.98 6.90 -5.51
N MET A 18 4.74 5.59 -5.38
CA MET A 18 4.16 4.78 -6.44
C MET A 18 2.73 5.21 -6.76
N ILE A 19 1.92 5.49 -5.75
CA ILE A 19 0.56 5.98 -5.92
C ILE A 19 0.56 7.32 -6.65
N ASN A 20 1.43 8.24 -6.25
CA ASN A 20 1.55 9.55 -6.87
C ASN A 20 1.98 9.43 -8.33
N GLU A 21 2.87 8.51 -8.64
CA GLU A 21 3.32 8.26 -10.02
C GLU A 21 2.17 7.80 -10.90
N ILE A 22 1.34 6.88 -10.41
CA ILE A 22 0.17 6.40 -11.14
C ILE A 22 -0.81 7.56 -11.40
N GLU A 23 -1.10 8.35 -10.38
CA GLU A 23 -1.99 9.51 -10.50
C GLU A 23 -1.48 10.52 -11.52
N ARG A 24 -0.18 10.75 -11.54
CA ARG A 24 0.43 11.66 -12.50
C ARG A 24 0.27 11.17 -13.93
N LEU A 25 0.44 9.87 -14.17
CA LEU A 25 0.28 9.29 -15.50
C LEU A 25 -1.15 9.41 -16.02
N VAL A 26 -2.12 9.30 -15.12
CA VAL A 26 -3.55 9.42 -15.48
C VAL A 26 -3.88 10.83 -16.00
N LEU A 27 -3.19 11.84 -15.49
CA LEU A 27 -3.44 13.24 -15.87
C LEU A 27 -2.85 13.60 -17.25
N VAL A 28 -1.97 12.77 -17.80
CA VAL A 28 -1.33 13.03 -19.09
C VAL A 28 -1.96 12.13 -20.15
N PRO A 29 -2.82 12.65 -21.02
CA PRO A 29 -3.45 11.84 -22.07
C PRO A 29 -2.43 11.48 -23.13
N ALA A 30 -2.11 10.18 -23.21
CA ALA A 30 -1.22 9.64 -24.23
C ALA A 30 -1.67 8.22 -24.56
N SER A 31 -1.53 7.82 -25.80
CA SER A 31 -2.04 6.54 -26.29
C SER A 31 -1.34 5.33 -25.68
N ASP A 32 -0.10 5.49 -25.17
CA ASP A 32 0.70 4.41 -24.60
C ASP A 32 0.67 4.38 -23.06
N GLN A 33 -0.09 5.28 -22.42
CA GLN A 33 -0.12 5.36 -20.96
C GLN A 33 -0.71 4.10 -20.30
N ASN A 34 -1.60 3.40 -20.99
CA ASN A 34 -2.22 2.20 -20.43
C ASN A 34 -1.19 1.12 -20.10
N ASP A 35 -0.17 0.94 -20.93
CA ASP A 35 0.88 -0.04 -20.65
C ASP A 35 1.74 0.37 -19.45
N LYS A 36 2.06 1.66 -19.35
CA LYS A 36 2.81 2.21 -18.23
C LYS A 36 2.01 2.09 -16.93
N ILE A 37 0.72 2.41 -16.99
CA ILE A 37 -0.18 2.29 -15.83
C ILE A 37 -0.27 0.83 -15.40
N ALA A 38 -0.43 -0.11 -16.34
CA ALA A 38 -0.48 -1.53 -16.03
C ALA A 38 0.79 -2.00 -15.31
N SER A 39 1.96 -1.58 -15.81
CA SER A 39 3.25 -1.93 -15.18
C SER A 39 3.36 -1.38 -13.77
N LEU A 40 2.96 -0.14 -13.55
CA LEU A 40 3.03 0.50 -12.24
C LEU A 40 2.05 -0.13 -11.25
N ILE A 41 0.84 -0.48 -11.71
CA ILE A 41 -0.13 -1.18 -10.88
C ILE A 41 0.42 -2.55 -10.45
N ALA A 42 1.03 -3.29 -11.37
CA ALA A 42 1.63 -4.58 -11.07
C ALA A 42 2.77 -4.44 -10.04
N GLU A 43 3.64 -3.44 -10.21
CA GLU A 43 4.70 -3.14 -9.26
C GLU A 43 4.14 -2.78 -7.88
N LEU A 44 3.10 -1.95 -7.86
CA LEU A 44 2.45 -1.54 -6.62
C LEU A 44 1.88 -2.74 -5.88
N CYS A 45 1.16 -3.62 -6.56
CA CYS A 45 0.58 -4.82 -5.95
C CYS A 45 1.65 -5.74 -5.39
N SER A 46 2.74 -5.94 -6.13
CA SER A 46 3.87 -6.74 -5.66
C SER A 46 4.53 -6.13 -4.43
N TYR A 47 4.74 -4.82 -4.47
CA TYR A 47 5.35 -4.10 -3.36
C TYR A 47 4.50 -4.13 -2.10
N VAL A 48 3.19 -3.98 -2.25
CA VAL A 48 2.23 -4.06 -1.14
C VAL A 48 2.29 -5.44 -0.48
N LYS A 49 2.31 -6.50 -1.26
CA LYS A 49 2.43 -7.87 -0.72
C LYS A 49 3.71 -8.05 0.08
N ASN A 50 4.83 -7.58 -0.44
CA ASN A 50 6.12 -7.67 0.25
C ASN A 50 6.13 -6.84 1.52
N HIS A 51 5.56 -5.63 1.46
CA HIS A 51 5.46 -4.76 2.62
C HIS A 51 4.61 -5.38 3.73
N PHE A 52 3.44 -5.91 3.37
CA PHE A 52 2.56 -6.56 4.34
C PHE A 52 3.21 -7.78 4.97
N ALA A 53 3.89 -8.61 4.17
CA ALA A 53 4.59 -9.79 4.68
C ALA A 53 5.72 -9.37 5.65
N HIS A 54 6.46 -8.33 5.34
CA HIS A 54 7.51 -7.82 6.20
C HIS A 54 6.95 -7.34 7.54
N GLU A 55 5.88 -6.54 7.49
CA GLU A 55 5.23 -6.00 8.69
C GLU A 55 4.64 -7.11 9.56
N GLU A 56 3.91 -8.05 8.93
CA GLU A 56 3.34 -9.20 9.62
C GLU A 56 4.42 -10.06 10.28
N GLY A 57 5.54 -10.27 9.59
CA GLY A 57 6.68 -11.00 10.11
C GLY A 57 7.28 -10.34 11.35
N LEU A 58 7.42 -9.02 11.34
CA LEU A 58 7.90 -8.27 12.49
C LEU A 58 6.94 -8.38 13.67
N MET A 59 5.65 -8.24 13.43
CA MET A 59 4.65 -8.31 14.48
C MET A 59 4.55 -9.71 15.08
N GLU A 60 4.70 -10.74 14.27
CA GLU A 60 4.70 -12.12 14.72
C GLU A 60 5.95 -12.43 15.53
N LYS A 61 7.12 -12.00 15.03
CA LYS A 61 8.39 -12.17 15.73
C LYS A 61 8.38 -11.57 17.13
N HIS A 62 7.79 -10.40 17.27
CA HIS A 62 7.72 -9.68 18.54
C HIS A 62 6.44 -9.96 19.33
N LYS A 63 5.60 -10.88 18.86
CA LYS A 63 4.35 -11.31 19.50
C LYS A 63 3.43 -10.14 19.81
N CYS A 64 3.27 -9.25 18.83
CA CYS A 64 2.40 -8.09 18.98
C CYS A 64 0.94 -8.50 19.11
N SER A 65 0.22 -7.92 20.07
CA SER A 65 -1.19 -8.24 20.30
C SER A 65 -2.09 -7.88 19.13
N THR A 66 -1.67 -6.92 18.29
CA THR A 66 -2.44 -6.46 17.14
C THR A 66 -2.09 -7.21 15.85
N ALA A 67 -1.21 -8.22 15.91
CA ALA A 67 -0.75 -8.94 14.72
C ALA A 67 -1.90 -9.54 13.92
N GLN A 68 -2.85 -10.20 14.60
CA GLN A 68 -3.98 -10.84 13.93
C GLN A 68 -4.92 -9.82 13.28
N VAL A 69 -5.21 -8.73 13.97
CA VAL A 69 -6.05 -7.65 13.44
C VAL A 69 -5.41 -7.03 12.20
N ASN A 70 -4.10 -6.81 12.27
CA ASN A 70 -3.35 -6.26 11.15
C ASN A 70 -3.37 -7.19 9.94
N LYS A 71 -3.18 -8.48 10.17
CA LYS A 71 -3.22 -9.49 9.11
C LYS A 71 -4.58 -9.50 8.40
N LEU A 72 -5.66 -9.46 9.17
CA LEU A 72 -7.01 -9.39 8.62
C LEU A 72 -7.25 -8.11 7.81
N ALA A 73 -6.74 -6.99 8.29
CA ALA A 73 -6.82 -5.72 7.55
C ALA A 73 -6.09 -5.81 6.21
N HIS A 74 -4.91 -6.44 6.20
CA HIS A 74 -4.15 -6.64 4.98
C HIS A 74 -4.88 -7.55 3.99
N GLU A 75 -5.52 -8.61 4.46
CA GLU A 75 -6.30 -9.51 3.60
C GLU A 75 -7.48 -8.78 2.97
N ARG A 76 -8.18 -7.95 3.72
CA ARG A 76 -9.29 -7.14 3.19
C ARG A 76 -8.80 -6.16 2.14
N PHE A 77 -7.67 -5.51 2.41
CA PHE A 77 -7.07 -4.60 1.44
C PHE A 77 -6.74 -5.31 0.14
N ASN A 78 -6.12 -6.49 0.23
CA ASN A 78 -5.76 -7.27 -0.95
C ASN A 78 -6.99 -7.62 -1.79
N THR A 79 -8.11 -7.97 -1.15
CA THR A 79 -9.36 -8.25 -1.85
C THR A 79 -9.88 -7.00 -2.56
N GLN A 80 -9.87 -5.87 -1.89
CA GLN A 80 -10.36 -4.62 -2.45
C GLN A 80 -9.50 -4.14 -3.63
N ILE A 81 -8.18 -4.19 -3.49
CA ILE A 81 -7.29 -3.75 -4.57
C ILE A 81 -7.42 -4.66 -5.79
N SER A 82 -7.61 -5.97 -5.57
CA SER A 82 -7.83 -6.91 -6.68
C SER A 82 -9.09 -6.57 -7.45
N THR A 83 -10.14 -6.14 -6.77
CA THR A 83 -11.38 -5.70 -7.40
C THR A 83 -11.15 -4.46 -8.27
N TRP A 84 -10.44 -3.46 -7.75
CA TRP A 84 -10.11 -2.25 -8.51
C TRP A 84 -9.26 -2.56 -9.75
N VAL A 85 -8.24 -3.39 -9.59
CA VAL A 85 -7.37 -3.80 -10.68
C VAL A 85 -8.15 -4.52 -11.76
N GLY A 86 -9.05 -5.43 -11.38
CA GLY A 86 -9.90 -6.16 -12.32
C GLY A 86 -10.81 -5.22 -13.11
N ARG A 87 -11.41 -4.24 -12.46
CA ARG A 87 -12.25 -3.24 -13.12
C ARG A 87 -11.46 -2.44 -14.15
N TRP A 88 -10.24 -2.01 -13.78
CA TRP A 88 -9.41 -1.26 -14.69
C TRP A 88 -8.95 -2.10 -15.88
N GLN A 89 -8.56 -3.36 -15.64
CA GLN A 89 -8.15 -4.27 -16.71
C GLN A 89 -9.25 -4.46 -17.75
N THR A 90 -10.50 -4.48 -17.32
CA THR A 90 -11.65 -4.66 -18.20
C THR A 90 -11.96 -3.39 -19.01
N SER A 91 -11.98 -2.23 -18.37
CA SER A 91 -12.44 -0.99 -19.01
C SER A 91 -11.32 -0.10 -19.52
N LYS A 92 -10.13 -0.16 -18.91
CA LYS A 92 -9.02 0.78 -19.15
C LYS A 92 -9.42 2.24 -18.95
N ASP A 93 -10.43 2.48 -18.10
CA ASP A 93 -10.94 3.82 -17.83
C ASP A 93 -10.06 4.51 -16.78
N SER A 94 -9.49 5.66 -17.15
CA SER A 94 -8.63 6.44 -16.26
C SER A 94 -9.34 6.87 -14.98
N LYS A 95 -10.66 7.02 -15.04
CA LYS A 95 -11.46 7.37 -13.87
C LYS A 95 -11.37 6.30 -12.77
N ILE A 96 -11.30 5.02 -13.18
CA ILE A 96 -11.15 3.92 -12.23
C ILE A 96 -9.77 4.00 -11.55
N VAL A 97 -8.73 4.34 -12.30
CA VAL A 97 -7.39 4.51 -11.74
C VAL A 97 -7.38 5.66 -10.72
N ASP A 98 -8.06 6.75 -11.03
CA ASP A 98 -8.18 7.91 -10.16
C ASP A 98 -8.88 7.53 -8.84
N GLU A 99 -9.99 6.82 -8.94
CA GLU A 99 -10.73 6.32 -7.77
C GLU A 99 -9.89 5.34 -6.95
N MET A 100 -9.16 4.45 -7.62
CA MET A 100 -8.26 3.51 -6.97
C MET A 100 -7.15 4.23 -6.22
N GLY A 101 -6.55 5.26 -6.82
CA GLY A 101 -5.53 6.07 -6.17
C GLY A 101 -6.04 6.74 -4.90
N ALA A 102 -7.25 7.31 -4.96
CA ALA A 102 -7.88 7.92 -3.81
C ALA A 102 -8.13 6.90 -2.70
N PHE A 103 -8.64 5.72 -3.05
CA PHE A 103 -8.84 4.62 -2.09
C PHE A 103 -7.53 4.22 -1.43
N LEU A 104 -6.49 4.00 -2.23
CA LEU A 104 -5.17 3.58 -1.73
C LEU A 104 -4.58 4.60 -0.78
N GLY A 105 -4.63 5.87 -1.15
CA GLY A 105 -4.10 6.95 -0.31
C GLY A 105 -4.79 7.05 1.03
N GLN A 106 -6.12 7.00 1.03
CA GLN A 106 -6.91 7.06 2.26
C GLN A 106 -6.72 5.84 3.14
N TRP A 107 -6.74 4.65 2.52
CA TRP A 107 -6.56 3.41 3.27
C TRP A 107 -5.18 3.35 3.91
N LEU A 108 -4.15 3.68 3.13
CA LEU A 108 -2.77 3.62 3.60
C LEU A 108 -2.53 4.61 4.73
N SER A 109 -3.02 5.84 4.60
CA SER A 109 -2.90 6.85 5.65
C SER A 109 -3.57 6.39 6.95
N GLY A 110 -4.82 5.92 6.85
CA GLY A 110 -5.55 5.44 8.01
C GLY A 110 -4.91 4.23 8.67
N HIS A 111 -4.44 3.28 7.85
CA HIS A 111 -3.79 2.06 8.34
C HIS A 111 -2.47 2.38 9.05
N ILE A 112 -1.63 3.23 8.47
CA ILE A 112 -0.36 3.62 9.08
C ILE A 112 -0.59 4.30 10.42
N CYS A 113 -1.53 5.24 10.49
CA CYS A 113 -1.83 5.97 11.73
C CYS A 113 -2.34 5.03 12.82
N THR A 114 -3.12 4.01 12.46
CA THR A 114 -3.63 3.02 13.41
C THR A 114 -2.53 2.06 13.85
N ILE A 115 -1.75 1.54 12.91
CA ILE A 115 -0.68 0.58 13.16
C ILE A 115 0.46 1.21 13.95
N ASP A 116 0.76 2.48 13.69
CA ASP A 116 1.83 3.21 14.37
C ASP A 116 1.75 3.09 15.90
N VAL A 117 0.54 3.24 16.42
CA VAL A 117 0.32 3.12 17.88
C VAL A 117 0.66 1.72 18.38
N GLY A 118 0.22 0.69 17.65
CA GLY A 118 0.49 -0.71 18.02
C GLY A 118 1.96 -1.06 17.90
N LEU A 119 2.61 -0.63 16.82
CA LEU A 119 4.00 -0.93 16.56
C LEU A 119 4.93 -0.26 17.56
N ARG A 120 4.67 0.99 17.92
CA ARG A 120 5.49 1.69 18.92
C ARG A 120 5.47 1.02 20.30
N ARG A 121 4.37 0.36 20.62
CA ARG A 121 4.24 -0.36 21.89
C ARG A 121 4.90 -1.71 21.87
N CYS A 122 5.08 -2.30 20.71
CA CYS A 122 5.47 -3.69 20.57
C CYS A 122 6.87 -3.86 20.00
N LEU A 123 7.23 -3.08 18.97
CA LEU A 123 8.52 -3.21 18.31
C LEU A 123 9.54 -2.25 18.89
N PRO A 124 10.83 -2.68 19.03
CA PRO A 124 11.89 -1.75 19.42
C PRO A 124 12.14 -0.74 18.31
N PRO A 125 12.49 0.52 18.65
CA PRO A 125 12.81 1.51 17.64
C PRO A 125 14.03 1.09 16.83
N SER A 126 14.00 1.41 15.53
CA SER A 126 15.13 1.15 14.64
C SER A 126 16.30 2.06 15.01
N LYS A 127 17.52 1.52 14.92
CA LYS A 127 18.73 2.27 15.19
C LYS A 127 19.53 2.58 13.94
N THR A 128 19.01 2.23 12.79
CA THR A 128 19.70 2.47 11.53
C THR A 128 19.23 3.75 10.86
#